data_4fb2c354bb08656d88c751444bde74d0
#
_entry.id   4fb2c354bb08656d88c751444bde74d0
#
_cell.length_a   1.000
_cell.length_b   1.000
_cell.length_c   1.000
_cell.angle_alpha   90.00
_cell.angle_beta   90.00
_cell.angle_gamma   90.00
#
_symmetry.space_group_name_H-M   'P 1'
#
loop_
_entity.id
_entity.type
_entity.pdbx_description
1 polymer ?
#
loop_
_entity_poly.entity_id
_entity_poly.type
_entity_poly.pdbx_seq_one_letter_code
_entity_poly.pdbx_strand_id
1 'polypeptide(L)'
;LLRKRWGGTSELGGMEKPEHKFSTAVFRISPRKLNMLANQISGKPIDFAILQMQFSAKRAARRVRATLVMARDHAEAKGLDPRRLLVSEAWVTKGMYHKRLEIKGRGRFGIMTHPQARLSIVLRPGKSHAVREREAIDKARLHARRMGSGGVVRGSPKIVNGFQRPGWAW
;
A
#
# COMPACT_ATOMS: atom_id res chain seq x y z
N LEU A 1 20.88 27.04 14.39
CA LEU A 1 19.78 26.16 13.92
C LEU A 1 20.40 24.91 13.27
N LEU A 2 20.72 23.92 14.08
CA LEU A 2 21.41 22.70 13.70
C LEU A 2 20.43 21.69 13.07
N ARG A 3 20.54 21.52 11.78
CA ARG A 3 19.91 20.48 10.98
C ARG A 3 20.50 19.13 11.41
N LYS A 4 19.82 18.37 12.26
CA LYS A 4 20.24 17.00 12.59
C LYS A 4 20.27 16.15 11.32
N ARG A 5 21.47 15.89 10.83
CA ARG A 5 21.78 14.92 9.77
C ARG A 5 21.40 13.53 10.27
N TRP A 6 20.59 12.85 9.52
CA TRP A 6 20.28 11.44 9.71
C TRP A 6 21.47 10.59 9.23
N GLY A 7 22.49 10.53 10.04
CA GLY A 7 23.61 9.64 9.88
C GLY A 7 23.76 8.88 11.19
N GLY A 8 22.94 7.87 11.40
CA GLY A 8 23.05 6.96 12.52
C GLY A 8 24.02 5.86 12.16
N THR A 9 25.24 5.99 12.61
CA THR A 9 26.18 4.90 12.77
C THR A 9 25.64 3.90 13.78
N SER A 10 25.66 2.65 13.40
CA SER A 10 25.33 1.44 14.12
C SER A 10 26.34 1.15 15.25
N GLU A 11 26.19 1.82 16.39
CA GLU A 11 27.02 1.49 17.58
C GLU A 11 26.27 1.63 18.91
N LEU A 12 25.02 1.19 18.96
CA LEU A 12 24.36 0.86 20.21
C LEU A 12 23.47 -0.33 19.93
N GLY A 13 23.79 -1.45 20.58
CA GLY A 13 23.20 -2.77 20.45
C GLY A 13 21.86 -2.79 19.75
N GLY A 14 21.82 -3.33 18.55
CA GLY A 14 20.69 -3.21 17.63
C GLY A 14 19.39 -3.68 18.25
N MET A 15 18.64 -2.78 18.83
CA MET A 15 17.21 -3.01 19.00
C MET A 15 16.63 -3.10 17.59
N GLU A 16 16.54 -4.32 17.08
CA GLU A 16 15.82 -4.60 15.85
C GLU A 16 14.44 -3.96 16.01
N LYS A 17 14.11 -3.06 15.08
CA LYS A 17 12.79 -2.43 15.10
C LYS A 17 11.77 -3.55 15.06
N PRO A 18 10.83 -3.61 16.01
CA PRO A 18 9.86 -4.68 16.07
C PRO A 18 9.05 -4.70 14.77
N GLU A 19 9.35 -5.66 13.91
CA GLU A 19 8.65 -5.83 12.65
C GLU A 19 8.31 -7.29 12.40
N HIS A 20 7.23 -7.50 11.67
CA HIS A 20 6.84 -8.81 11.21
C HIS A 20 6.68 -8.82 9.69
N LYS A 21 7.48 -9.65 9.03
CA LYS A 21 7.42 -9.87 7.60
C LYS A 21 6.66 -11.16 7.30
N PHE A 22 5.70 -11.08 6.40
CA PHE A 22 4.90 -12.21 5.97
C PHE A 22 4.70 -12.19 4.46
N SER A 23 4.58 -13.36 3.82
CA SER A 23 4.33 -13.45 2.39
C SER A 23 3.37 -14.58 2.04
N THR A 24 2.58 -14.38 0.98
CA THR A 24 1.75 -15.46 0.44
C THR A 24 2.61 -16.52 -0.25
N ALA A 25 2.05 -17.73 -0.40
CA ALA A 25 2.54 -18.61 -1.44
C ALA A 25 2.34 -17.98 -2.82
N VAL A 26 3.09 -18.46 -3.81
CA VAL A 26 2.91 -18.07 -5.21
C VAL A 26 1.56 -18.58 -5.71
N PHE A 27 0.79 -17.75 -6.40
CA PHE A 27 -0.50 -18.13 -6.96
C PHE A 27 -0.75 -17.48 -8.33
N ARG A 28 -1.69 -18.07 -9.08
CA ARG A 28 -2.00 -17.66 -10.44
C ARG A 28 -2.72 -16.32 -10.47
N ILE A 29 -1.96 -15.26 -10.70
CA ILE A 29 -2.44 -13.89 -10.88
C ILE A 29 -1.39 -13.07 -11.63
N SER A 30 -1.83 -12.06 -12.38
CA SER A 30 -0.91 -11.09 -12.97
C SER A 30 -0.34 -10.17 -11.85
N PRO A 31 0.99 -9.94 -11.82
CA PRO A 31 1.61 -9.03 -10.88
C PRO A 31 1.01 -7.63 -10.90
N ARG A 32 0.65 -7.11 -12.07
CA ARG A 32 -0.01 -5.79 -12.21
C ARG A 32 -1.35 -5.74 -11.47
N LYS A 33 -2.19 -6.79 -11.60
CA LYS A 33 -3.49 -6.85 -10.92
C LYS A 33 -3.32 -6.99 -9.40
N LEU A 34 -2.34 -7.75 -8.95
CA LEU A 34 -2.07 -7.91 -7.52
C LEU A 34 -1.47 -6.64 -6.91
N ASN A 35 -0.63 -5.92 -7.65
CA ASN A 35 -0.01 -4.68 -7.19
C ASN A 35 -1.03 -3.58 -6.89
N MET A 36 -2.15 -3.54 -7.61
CA MET A 36 -3.24 -2.61 -7.30
C MET A 36 -3.79 -2.83 -5.88
N LEU A 37 -3.90 -4.09 -5.45
CA LEU A 37 -4.34 -4.42 -4.08
C LEU A 37 -3.23 -4.14 -3.06
N ALA A 38 -1.96 -4.41 -3.38
CA ALA A 38 -0.83 -4.08 -2.52
C ALA A 38 -0.78 -2.58 -2.22
N ASN A 39 -0.95 -1.74 -3.23
CA ASN A 39 -0.98 -0.28 -3.06
C ASN A 39 -2.18 0.20 -2.21
N GLN A 40 -3.32 -0.49 -2.28
CA GLN A 40 -4.49 -0.15 -1.47
C GLN A 40 -4.27 -0.40 0.03
N ILE A 41 -3.51 -1.44 0.39
CA ILE A 41 -3.29 -1.82 1.79
C ILE A 41 -2.05 -1.17 2.40
N SER A 42 -1.09 -0.75 1.59
CA SER A 42 0.15 -0.12 2.07
C SER A 42 -0.14 1.18 2.82
N GLY A 43 0.55 1.39 3.94
CA GLY A 43 0.37 2.56 4.80
C GLY A 43 -0.91 2.59 5.64
N LYS A 44 -1.73 1.53 5.62
CA LYS A 44 -3.00 1.46 6.35
C LYS A 44 -2.89 0.65 7.64
N PRO A 45 -3.71 0.96 8.66
CA PRO A 45 -3.88 0.08 9.81
C PRO A 45 -4.34 -1.30 9.36
N ILE A 46 -3.90 -2.35 10.04
CA ILE A 46 -4.16 -3.71 9.62
C ILE A 46 -5.65 -4.05 9.59
N ASP A 47 -6.42 -3.61 10.59
CA ASP A 47 -7.85 -3.86 10.67
C ASP A 47 -8.60 -3.16 9.53
N PHE A 48 -8.21 -1.93 9.19
CA PHE A 48 -8.76 -1.21 8.04
C PHE A 48 -8.41 -1.91 6.73
N ALA A 49 -7.18 -2.41 6.58
CA ALA A 49 -6.76 -3.14 5.39
C ALA A 49 -7.56 -4.45 5.22
N ILE A 50 -7.84 -5.18 6.31
CA ILE A 50 -8.66 -6.39 6.32
C ILE A 50 -10.09 -6.07 5.87
N LEU A 51 -10.71 -5.02 6.46
CA LEU A 51 -12.04 -4.56 6.07
C LEU A 51 -12.10 -4.17 4.59
N GLN A 52 -11.15 -3.39 4.13
CA GLN A 52 -11.08 -2.96 2.72
C GLN A 52 -11.00 -4.15 1.76
N MET A 53 -10.24 -5.20 2.12
CA MET A 53 -10.14 -6.41 1.32
C MET A 53 -11.42 -7.27 1.39
N GLN A 54 -12.18 -7.19 2.47
CA GLN A 54 -13.46 -7.89 2.61
C GLN A 54 -14.49 -7.39 1.60
N PHE A 55 -14.57 -6.07 1.41
CA PHE A 55 -15.54 -5.44 0.50
C PHE A 55 -15.02 -5.27 -0.93
N SER A 56 -13.81 -5.70 -1.21
CA SER A 56 -13.25 -5.63 -2.56
C SER A 56 -13.85 -6.69 -3.48
N ALA A 57 -14.39 -6.28 -4.62
CA ALA A 57 -14.93 -7.18 -5.65
C ALA A 57 -13.86 -8.02 -6.38
N LYS A 58 -12.57 -7.75 -6.15
CA LYS A 58 -11.48 -8.44 -6.84
C LYS A 58 -11.26 -9.85 -6.28
N ARG A 59 -11.21 -10.87 -7.15
CA ARG A 59 -10.99 -12.27 -6.76
C ARG A 59 -9.77 -12.49 -5.85
N ALA A 60 -8.69 -11.77 -6.09
CA ALA A 60 -7.47 -11.89 -5.28
C ALA A 60 -7.62 -11.31 -3.88
N ALA A 61 -8.60 -10.43 -3.63
CA ALA A 61 -8.81 -9.79 -2.34
C ALA A 61 -9.05 -10.81 -1.22
N ARG A 62 -9.75 -11.91 -1.50
CA ARG A 62 -9.95 -13.00 -0.52
C ARG A 62 -8.61 -13.56 -0.02
N ARG A 63 -7.67 -13.78 -0.93
CA ARG A 63 -6.34 -14.32 -0.59
C ARG A 63 -5.50 -13.30 0.16
N VAL A 64 -5.54 -12.03 -0.27
CA VAL A 64 -4.88 -10.92 0.43
C VAL A 64 -5.44 -10.74 1.85
N ARG A 65 -6.76 -10.81 2.01
CA ARG A 65 -7.41 -10.77 3.34
C ARG A 65 -6.92 -11.88 4.25
N ALA A 66 -6.95 -13.14 3.77
CA ALA A 66 -6.46 -14.27 4.55
C ALA A 66 -4.99 -14.08 4.97
N THR A 67 -4.16 -13.57 4.06
CA THR A 67 -2.76 -13.26 4.36
C THR A 67 -2.61 -12.19 5.44
N LEU A 68 -3.42 -11.13 5.41
CA LEU A 68 -3.40 -10.07 6.43
C LEU A 68 -3.83 -10.60 7.79
N VAL A 69 -4.85 -11.44 7.85
CA VAL A 69 -5.30 -12.06 9.11
C VAL A 69 -4.19 -12.95 9.69
N MET A 70 -3.62 -13.86 8.89
CA MET A 70 -2.51 -14.71 9.33
C MET A 70 -1.29 -13.89 9.77
N ALA A 71 -0.97 -12.82 9.04
CA ALA A 71 0.14 -11.96 9.40
C ALA A 71 -0.09 -11.22 10.73
N ARG A 72 -1.33 -10.80 11.00
CA ARG A 72 -1.72 -10.20 12.28
C ARG A 72 -1.55 -11.20 13.42
N ASP A 73 -2.11 -12.40 13.26
CA ASP A 73 -2.06 -13.44 14.28
C ASP A 73 -0.60 -13.88 14.58
N HIS A 74 0.23 -13.98 13.54
CA HIS A 74 1.67 -14.24 13.72
C HIS A 74 2.42 -13.09 14.37
N ALA A 75 2.03 -11.83 14.11
CA ALA A 75 2.63 -10.67 14.76
C ALA A 75 2.25 -10.61 16.24
N GLU A 76 0.99 -10.94 16.57
CA GLU A 76 0.51 -11.06 17.95
C GLU A 76 1.27 -12.16 18.71
N ALA A 77 1.46 -13.33 18.10
CA ALA A 77 2.27 -14.41 18.67
C ALA A 77 3.73 -14.01 18.94
N LYS A 78 4.24 -12.99 18.23
CA LYS A 78 5.57 -12.37 18.47
C LYS A 78 5.54 -11.27 19.52
N GLY A 79 4.41 -11.02 20.18
CA GLY A 79 4.25 -10.00 21.21
C GLY A 79 4.02 -8.59 20.68
N LEU A 80 3.65 -8.42 19.40
CA LEU A 80 3.28 -7.13 18.85
C LEU A 80 1.79 -6.84 19.12
N ASP A 81 1.47 -5.62 19.55
CA ASP A 81 0.08 -5.20 19.81
C ASP A 81 -0.71 -5.13 18.50
N PRO A 82 -1.72 -6.01 18.28
CA PRO A 82 -2.48 -6.08 17.04
C PRO A 82 -3.21 -4.77 16.72
N ARG A 83 -3.68 -4.03 17.74
CA ARG A 83 -4.41 -2.76 17.57
C ARG A 83 -3.54 -1.62 17.03
N ARG A 84 -2.22 -1.74 17.18
CA ARG A 84 -1.25 -0.74 16.74
C ARG A 84 -0.54 -1.12 15.45
N LEU A 85 -0.81 -2.30 14.89
CA LEU A 85 -0.17 -2.77 13.67
C LEU A 85 -0.54 -1.92 12.46
N LEU A 86 0.48 -1.53 11.72
CA LEU A 86 0.39 -0.83 10.45
C LEU A 86 1.02 -1.67 9.36
N VAL A 87 0.39 -1.77 8.21
CA VAL A 87 1.01 -2.31 6.99
C VAL A 87 2.00 -1.27 6.48
N SER A 88 3.25 -1.36 6.92
CA SER A 88 4.29 -0.40 6.55
C SER A 88 4.58 -0.48 5.06
N GLU A 89 4.80 -1.68 4.57
CA GLU A 89 5.17 -1.95 3.19
C GLU A 89 4.37 -3.14 2.65
N ALA A 90 4.02 -3.06 1.38
CA ALA A 90 3.41 -4.17 0.66
C ALA A 90 3.93 -4.17 -0.78
N TRP A 91 4.51 -5.26 -1.23
CA TRP A 91 5.03 -5.38 -2.59
C TRP A 91 4.72 -6.74 -3.20
N VAL A 92 4.78 -6.79 -4.51
CA VAL A 92 4.48 -7.98 -5.30
C VAL A 92 5.73 -8.48 -6.00
N THR A 93 6.02 -9.76 -5.82
CA THR A 93 7.10 -10.44 -6.51
C THR A 93 6.53 -11.31 -7.61
N LYS A 94 7.16 -11.28 -8.79
CA LYS A 94 6.83 -12.16 -9.90
C LYS A 94 7.16 -13.61 -9.53
N GLY A 95 6.24 -14.53 -9.83
CA GLY A 95 6.50 -15.97 -9.79
C GLY A 95 6.87 -16.51 -11.17
N MET A 96 6.94 -17.83 -11.27
CA MET A 96 7.14 -18.53 -12.54
C MET A 96 5.93 -18.34 -13.44
N TYR A 97 6.16 -18.10 -14.74
CA TYR A 97 5.12 -18.01 -15.74
C TYR A 97 4.99 -19.33 -16.48
N HIS A 98 3.84 -19.96 -16.34
CA HIS A 98 3.56 -21.19 -17.08
C HIS A 98 3.20 -20.87 -18.51
N LYS A 99 3.99 -21.39 -19.42
CA LYS A 99 3.73 -21.29 -20.85
C LYS A 99 2.74 -22.38 -21.29
N ARG A 100 1.79 -22.03 -22.14
CA ARG A 100 0.82 -22.93 -22.74
C ARG A 100 0.75 -22.64 -24.23
N LEU A 101 0.43 -23.66 -25.00
CA LEU A 101 0.18 -23.54 -26.43
C LEU A 101 -1.15 -22.80 -26.63
N GLU A 102 -1.13 -21.79 -27.48
CA GLU A 102 -2.31 -21.08 -27.95
C GLU A 102 -2.52 -21.42 -29.41
N ILE A 103 -3.52 -22.25 -29.70
CA ILE A 103 -3.82 -22.68 -31.08
C ILE A 103 -4.46 -21.49 -31.80
N LYS A 104 -3.90 -21.17 -32.98
CA LYS A 104 -4.42 -20.20 -33.96
C LYS A 104 -4.96 -20.94 -35.16
N GLY A 105 -5.74 -20.27 -35.98
CA GLY A 105 -6.22 -20.87 -37.25
C GLY A 105 -5.10 -21.21 -38.22
N ARG A 106 -5.39 -22.09 -39.17
CA ARG A 106 -4.49 -22.50 -40.27
C ARG A 106 -3.16 -23.12 -39.84
N GLY A 107 -3.21 -23.97 -38.80
CA GLY A 107 -2.02 -24.67 -38.30
C GLY A 107 -1.00 -23.80 -37.57
N ARG A 108 -1.30 -22.52 -37.31
CA ARG A 108 -0.43 -21.62 -36.57
C ARG A 108 -0.68 -21.76 -35.07
N PHE A 109 0.35 -21.53 -34.27
CA PHE A 109 0.26 -21.49 -32.83
C PHE A 109 1.05 -20.32 -32.23
N GLY A 110 0.69 -19.93 -31.07
CA GLY A 110 1.39 -18.93 -30.25
C GLY A 110 1.66 -19.49 -28.86
N ILE A 111 2.38 -18.72 -28.05
CA ILE A 111 2.65 -19.05 -26.64
C ILE A 111 1.79 -18.16 -25.77
N MET A 112 0.86 -18.78 -25.02
CA MET A 112 0.12 -18.10 -23.98
C MET A 112 0.85 -18.26 -22.66
N THR A 113 1.00 -17.17 -21.91
CA THR A 113 1.63 -17.18 -20.59
C THR A 113 0.61 -17.02 -19.48
N HIS A 114 0.67 -17.90 -18.48
CA HIS A 114 -0.12 -17.78 -17.26
C HIS A 114 0.75 -17.24 -16.16
N PRO A 115 0.63 -15.94 -15.82
CA PRO A 115 1.47 -15.30 -14.81
C PRO A 115 1.14 -15.79 -13.42
N GLN A 116 2.16 -15.87 -12.59
CA GLN A 116 2.07 -16.11 -11.17
C GLN A 116 2.75 -14.97 -10.40
N ALA A 117 2.26 -14.72 -9.19
CA ALA A 117 2.81 -13.71 -8.31
C ALA A 117 2.59 -14.10 -6.84
N ARG A 118 3.37 -13.50 -5.96
CA ARG A 118 3.16 -13.51 -4.51
C ARG A 118 3.16 -12.11 -3.97
N LEU A 119 2.44 -11.92 -2.86
CA LEU A 119 2.41 -10.69 -2.11
C LEU A 119 3.28 -10.85 -0.87
N SER A 120 4.13 -9.86 -0.59
CA SER A 120 4.89 -9.74 0.65
C SER A 120 4.45 -8.47 1.36
N ILE A 121 4.32 -8.56 2.68
CA ILE A 121 3.91 -7.46 3.55
C ILE A 121 4.86 -7.35 4.74
N VAL A 122 5.06 -6.14 5.23
CA VAL A 122 5.77 -5.85 6.47
C VAL A 122 4.84 -5.12 7.40
N LEU A 123 4.66 -5.67 8.59
CA LEU A 123 3.89 -5.05 9.67
C LEU A 123 4.86 -4.40 10.65
N ARG A 124 4.57 -3.16 11.01
CA ARG A 124 5.29 -2.42 12.05
C ARG A 124 4.30 -1.79 13.03
N PRO A 125 4.65 -1.64 14.30
CA PRO A 125 3.84 -0.89 15.24
C PRO A 125 3.72 0.56 14.78
N GLY A 126 2.50 1.04 14.67
CA GLY A 126 2.17 2.40 14.29
C GLY A 126 1.78 3.26 15.49
N LYS A 127 1.43 4.51 15.22
CA LYS A 127 0.87 5.43 16.22
C LYS A 127 -0.49 4.91 16.69
N SER A 128 -0.81 5.12 17.98
CA SER A 128 -2.13 4.78 18.53
C SER A 128 -3.25 5.55 17.80
N HIS A 129 -4.47 5.05 17.89
CA HIS A 129 -5.65 5.69 17.26
C HIS A 129 -5.81 7.14 17.76
N ALA A 130 -5.71 7.35 19.05
CA ALA A 130 -5.84 8.68 19.66
C ALA A 130 -4.80 9.69 19.16
N VAL A 131 -3.55 9.24 18.94
CA VAL A 131 -2.50 10.10 18.38
C VAL A 131 -2.81 10.46 16.92
N ARG A 132 -3.28 9.49 16.13
CA ARG A 132 -3.67 9.74 14.75
C ARG A 132 -4.85 10.70 14.61
N GLU A 133 -5.83 10.59 15.51
CA GLU A 133 -6.96 11.50 15.53
C GLU A 133 -6.52 12.93 15.87
N ARG A 134 -5.68 13.11 16.90
CA ARG A 134 -5.12 14.43 17.24
C ARG A 134 -4.37 15.03 16.06
N GLU A 135 -3.48 14.27 15.43
CA GLU A 135 -2.75 14.74 14.24
C GLU A 135 -3.68 15.10 13.07
N ALA A 136 -4.76 14.34 12.88
CA ALA A 136 -5.76 14.65 11.84
C ALA A 136 -6.49 15.96 12.14
N ILE A 137 -6.89 16.17 13.39
CA ILE A 137 -7.53 17.43 13.85
C ILE A 137 -6.57 18.61 13.71
N ASP A 138 -5.31 18.46 14.14
CA ASP A 138 -4.32 19.53 14.05
C ASP A 138 -4.00 19.87 12.58
N LYS A 139 -3.93 18.86 11.74
CA LYS A 139 -3.77 19.04 10.28
C LYS A 139 -4.96 19.79 9.67
N ALA A 140 -6.18 19.43 10.07
CA ALA A 140 -7.39 20.11 9.61
C ALA A 140 -7.44 21.57 10.10
N ARG A 141 -7.07 21.83 11.36
CA ARG A 141 -6.95 23.20 11.92
C ARG A 141 -5.91 24.03 11.18
N LEU A 142 -4.73 23.42 10.90
CA LEU A 142 -3.68 24.10 10.15
C LEU A 142 -4.13 24.40 8.72
N HIS A 143 -4.84 23.49 8.09
CA HIS A 143 -5.42 23.70 6.77
C HIS A 143 -6.42 24.85 6.78
N ALA A 144 -7.35 24.87 7.75
CA ALA A 144 -8.32 25.94 7.90
C ALA A 144 -7.66 27.30 8.10
N ARG A 145 -6.60 27.38 8.94
CA ARG A 145 -5.82 28.63 9.13
C ARG A 145 -5.15 29.11 7.85
N ARG A 146 -4.64 28.18 7.02
CA ARG A 146 -4.00 28.53 5.72
C ARG A 146 -4.97 29.03 4.67
N MET A 147 -6.25 28.67 4.80
CA MET A 147 -7.28 29.15 3.86
C MET A 147 -7.63 30.62 4.06
N GLY A 148 -7.25 31.21 5.18
CA GLY A 148 -7.47 32.63 5.49
C GLY A 148 -8.95 33.02 5.57
N SER A 149 -9.21 34.26 5.94
CA SER A 149 -10.57 34.84 6.03
C SER A 149 -11.09 35.39 4.70
N GLY A 150 -10.42 35.16 3.60
CA GLY A 150 -10.70 35.76 2.28
C GLY A 150 -11.89 35.20 1.51
N GLY A 151 -12.75 34.39 2.14
CA GLY A 151 -14.02 33.93 1.55
C GLY A 151 -13.91 32.89 0.44
N VAL A 152 -12.73 32.61 -0.09
CA VAL A 152 -12.52 31.56 -1.12
C VAL A 152 -11.74 30.40 -0.53
N VAL A 153 -12.46 29.33 -0.24
CA VAL A 153 -11.86 28.07 0.20
C VAL A 153 -11.42 27.27 -1.02
N ARG A 154 -10.11 27.18 -1.25
CA ARG A 154 -9.55 26.31 -2.27
C ARG A 154 -9.00 25.05 -1.61
N GLY A 155 -9.61 23.91 -1.92
CA GLY A 155 -9.15 22.60 -1.41
C GLY A 155 -7.78 22.18 -1.98
N SER A 156 -7.38 22.77 -3.10
CA SER A 156 -6.09 22.54 -3.74
C SER A 156 -5.47 23.88 -4.16
N PRO A 157 -4.16 24.10 -3.93
CA PRO A 157 -3.45 25.28 -4.43
C PRO A 157 -3.24 25.22 -5.96
N LYS A 158 -3.62 24.16 -6.63
CA LYS A 158 -3.48 24.06 -8.09
C LYS A 158 -4.42 25.04 -8.77
N ILE A 159 -3.86 26.00 -9.46
CA ILE A 159 -4.58 26.83 -10.44
C ILE A 159 -4.80 25.94 -11.66
N VAL A 160 -6.06 25.54 -11.87
CA VAL A 160 -6.42 24.66 -13.00
C VAL A 160 -6.56 25.46 -14.30
N ASN A 161 -6.76 26.78 -14.20
CA ASN A 161 -6.81 27.67 -15.36
C ASN A 161 -5.38 27.93 -15.90
N GLY A 162 -4.86 26.97 -16.64
CA GLY A 162 -3.74 27.22 -17.51
C GLY A 162 -4.16 28.19 -18.62
N PHE A 163 -3.23 28.99 -19.13
CA PHE A 163 -3.45 29.74 -20.34
C PHE A 163 -4.03 28.84 -21.42
N GLN A 164 -5.08 29.26 -22.08
CA GLN A 164 -5.52 28.63 -23.33
C GLN A 164 -4.29 28.54 -24.22
N ARG A 165 -3.90 27.34 -24.54
CA ARG A 165 -2.79 27.13 -25.48
C ARG A 165 -3.23 27.73 -26.81
N PRO A 166 -2.54 28.75 -27.35
CA PRO A 166 -2.87 29.29 -28.64
C PRO A 166 -2.66 28.20 -29.69
N GLY A 167 -3.69 27.92 -30.44
CA GLY A 167 -3.62 27.06 -31.60
C GLY A 167 -3.74 25.56 -31.33
N TRP A 168 -4.37 24.85 -32.24
CA TRP A 168 -4.39 23.40 -32.38
C TRP A 168 -4.89 22.60 -31.19
N ALA A 169 -6.17 22.69 -30.90
CA ALA A 169 -6.91 21.62 -30.30
C ALA A 169 -7.27 20.61 -31.40
N TRP A 170 -6.69 19.45 -31.33
CA TRP A 170 -7.14 18.29 -32.05
C TRP A 170 -8.17 17.58 -31.20
#